data_5c3d0881b1248a099c691c6203c6eea3
#
_entry.id   5c3d0881b1248a099c691c6203c6eea3
#
_cell.length_a   1.000
_cell.length_b   1.000
_cell.length_c   1.000
_cell.angle_alpha   90.00
_cell.angle_beta   90.00
_cell.angle_gamma   90.00
#
_symmetry.space_group_name_H-M   'P 1'
#
loop_
_entity.id
_entity.type
_entity.pdbx_description
1 polymer ?
#
loop_
_entity_poly.entity_id
_entity_poly.type
_entity_poly.pdbx_seq_one_letter_code
_entity_poly.pdbx_strand_id
1 'polypeptide(L)'
;LTITAGLTAAEVSAAIPKTGGMMVYIEEIYGKKLGALTGWMQSSLFFPATIAALAVMFGQQSAGLIGNNALVLPITIGVILFISVLNSLGSKTGGFIQTFATVGKLIPLALIIVFGFIKGSGDNAILTPMVGEGVSTGGVIGSLLVAILFAYDGWINVGAIAGEMKNPGKDLPKAIVGGLSLVMAVYLLINVAYLWVLPANELAQYSSPASAVAEAIFGPFGGKFITVGILISVFGCVNGYLLTGPRVLYTLGQQKSILGYKAIGSLNKNDVPANATLLMAVLSALYALSGQFNLLSDLSMFAIWAFYTLTFIGVIKLRKTQPDLKRPYKVPLYPIIPIIAIVGGVFVVVST
;
A
#
# COMPACT_ATOMS: atom_id res chain seq x y z
N LEU A 1 5.33 4.03 13.94
CA LEU A 1 6.23 3.20 13.16
C LEU A 1 6.26 3.62 11.68
N THR A 2 5.13 3.70 10.97
CA THR A 2 5.09 4.03 9.53
C THR A 2 5.70 5.41 9.22
N ILE A 3 5.47 6.42 10.05
CA ILE A 3 6.10 7.75 9.88
C ILE A 3 7.63 7.66 10.01
N THR A 4 8.15 6.96 11.02
CA THR A 4 9.61 6.80 11.18
C THR A 4 10.23 6.03 10.02
N ALA A 5 9.54 5.01 9.52
CA ALA A 5 9.91 4.27 8.33
C ALA A 5 9.94 5.17 7.07
N GLY A 6 8.87 5.95 6.86
CA GLY A 6 8.77 6.89 5.73
C GLY A 6 9.83 7.99 5.75
N LEU A 7 10.06 8.61 6.92
CA LEU A 7 11.13 9.60 7.10
C LEU A 7 12.51 9.00 6.78
N THR A 8 12.74 7.75 7.22
CA THR A 8 14.02 7.06 6.97
C THR A 8 14.21 6.73 5.48
N ALA A 9 13.22 6.13 4.84
CA ALA A 9 13.30 5.76 3.43
C ALA A 9 13.30 6.98 2.49
N ALA A 10 12.70 8.10 2.90
CA ALA A 10 12.74 9.35 2.14
C ALA A 10 14.17 9.85 1.91
N GLU A 11 15.11 9.59 2.83
CA GLU A 11 16.52 9.94 2.62
C GLU A 11 17.15 9.11 1.52
N VAL A 12 16.94 7.80 1.52
CA VAL A 12 17.48 6.92 0.47
C VAL A 12 16.85 7.24 -0.88
N SER A 13 15.54 7.44 -0.92
CA SER A 13 14.85 7.76 -2.17
C SER A 13 15.31 9.10 -2.78
N ALA A 14 15.61 10.09 -1.94
CA ALA A 14 16.17 11.36 -2.39
C ALA A 14 17.63 11.25 -2.86
N ALA A 15 18.41 10.39 -2.20
CA ALA A 15 19.84 10.19 -2.52
C ALA A 15 20.04 9.31 -3.78
N ILE A 16 19.10 8.37 -4.04
CA ILE A 16 19.17 7.43 -5.17
C ILE A 16 17.86 7.51 -5.99
N PRO A 17 17.58 8.62 -6.68
CA PRO A 17 16.33 8.85 -7.37
C PRO A 17 16.29 8.15 -8.74
N LYS A 18 16.36 6.81 -8.74
CA LYS A 18 16.39 5.97 -9.95
C LYS A 18 15.13 5.13 -10.07
N THR A 19 14.68 4.86 -11.30
CA THR A 19 13.57 3.91 -11.57
C THR A 19 13.88 2.53 -11.02
N GLY A 20 12.89 1.84 -10.46
CA GLY A 20 13.03 0.55 -9.79
C GLY A 20 12.91 0.64 -8.26
N GLY A 21 12.98 1.85 -7.69
CA GLY A 21 12.68 2.10 -6.28
C GLY A 21 13.55 1.26 -5.33
N MET A 22 12.92 0.58 -4.38
CA MET A 22 13.59 -0.16 -3.31
C MET A 22 14.60 -1.20 -3.82
N MET A 23 14.31 -1.89 -4.92
CA MET A 23 15.25 -2.83 -5.55
C MET A 23 16.58 -2.12 -5.84
N VAL A 24 16.52 -0.94 -6.45
CA VAL A 24 17.71 -0.16 -6.82
C VAL A 24 18.39 0.42 -5.59
N TYR A 25 17.64 0.83 -4.56
CA TYR A 25 18.24 1.28 -3.31
C TYR A 25 19.09 0.18 -2.66
N ILE A 26 18.55 -1.04 -2.59
CA ILE A 26 19.26 -2.19 -2.03
C ILE A 26 20.45 -2.59 -2.90
N GLU A 27 20.34 -2.49 -4.23
CA GLU A 27 21.44 -2.75 -5.15
C GLU A 27 22.62 -1.79 -4.93
N GLU A 28 22.36 -0.49 -4.85
CA GLU A 28 23.40 0.53 -4.63
C GLU A 28 24.05 0.40 -3.24
N ILE A 29 23.32 -0.07 -2.23
CA ILE A 29 23.80 -0.18 -0.86
C ILE A 29 24.53 -1.51 -0.60
N TYR A 30 24.01 -2.60 -1.14
CA TYR A 30 24.42 -3.97 -0.77
C TYR A 30 24.92 -4.80 -1.97
N GLY A 31 24.82 -4.27 -3.17
CA GLY A 31 25.28 -4.90 -4.40
C GLY A 31 24.21 -5.64 -5.18
N LYS A 32 24.56 -5.99 -6.42
CA LYS A 32 23.64 -6.51 -7.45
C LYS A 32 22.86 -7.75 -7.03
N LYS A 33 23.47 -8.68 -6.27
CA LYS A 33 22.80 -9.93 -5.86
C LYS A 33 21.59 -9.66 -4.96
N LEU A 34 21.74 -8.80 -3.94
CA LEU A 34 20.65 -8.43 -3.05
C LEU A 34 19.61 -7.53 -3.74
N GLY A 35 20.05 -6.64 -4.63
CA GLY A 35 19.14 -5.86 -5.47
C GLY A 35 18.25 -6.76 -6.33
N ALA A 36 18.84 -7.71 -7.05
CA ALA A 36 18.10 -8.67 -7.87
C ALA A 36 17.14 -9.53 -7.04
N LEU A 37 17.58 -10.00 -5.86
CA LEU A 37 16.71 -10.76 -4.93
C LEU A 37 15.53 -9.90 -4.47
N THR A 38 15.75 -8.63 -4.15
CA THR A 38 14.69 -7.68 -3.79
C THR A 38 13.69 -7.51 -4.91
N GLY A 39 14.17 -7.26 -6.12
CA GLY A 39 13.32 -7.13 -7.31
C GLY A 39 12.52 -8.40 -7.60
N TRP A 40 13.14 -9.56 -7.46
CA TRP A 40 12.48 -10.84 -7.62
C TRP A 40 11.38 -11.05 -6.56
N MET A 41 11.68 -10.82 -5.28
CA MET A 41 10.70 -10.91 -4.19
C MET A 41 9.52 -9.94 -4.42
N GLN A 42 9.82 -8.68 -4.76
CA GLN A 42 8.77 -7.71 -5.04
C GLN A 42 7.87 -8.16 -6.20
N SER A 43 8.46 -8.68 -7.27
CA SER A 43 7.75 -9.01 -8.50
C SER A 43 7.02 -10.35 -8.47
N SER A 44 7.52 -11.33 -7.72
CA SER A 44 6.91 -12.67 -7.65
C SER A 44 5.98 -12.85 -6.46
N LEU A 45 6.20 -12.10 -5.37
CA LEU A 45 5.47 -12.29 -4.11
C LEU A 45 4.70 -11.04 -3.71
N PHE A 46 5.40 -9.93 -3.38
CA PHE A 46 4.78 -8.74 -2.79
C PHE A 46 3.71 -8.10 -3.68
N PHE A 47 4.07 -7.67 -4.90
CA PHE A 47 3.10 -7.01 -5.79
C PHE A 47 1.95 -7.91 -6.19
N PRO A 48 2.18 -9.17 -6.65
CA PRO A 48 1.08 -10.05 -7.02
C PRO A 48 0.14 -10.38 -5.86
N ALA A 49 0.67 -10.65 -4.66
CA ALA A 49 -0.15 -10.96 -3.48
C ALA A 49 -0.97 -9.75 -3.04
N THR A 50 -0.37 -8.55 -3.01
CA THR A 50 -1.08 -7.30 -2.64
C THR A 50 -2.17 -6.96 -3.66
N ILE A 51 -1.87 -7.03 -4.96
CA ILE A 51 -2.87 -6.80 -6.02
C ILE A 51 -4.01 -7.80 -5.91
N ALA A 52 -3.70 -9.09 -5.68
CA ALA A 52 -4.69 -10.14 -5.52
C ALA A 52 -5.57 -9.91 -4.28
N ALA A 53 -4.97 -9.57 -3.12
CA ALA A 53 -5.71 -9.27 -1.90
C ALA A 53 -6.72 -8.13 -2.13
N LEU A 54 -6.26 -7.01 -2.68
CA LEU A 54 -7.12 -5.86 -2.97
C LEU A 54 -8.20 -6.19 -4.00
N ALA A 55 -7.87 -6.96 -5.04
CA ALA A 55 -8.84 -7.38 -6.05
C ALA A 55 -9.88 -8.35 -5.50
N VAL A 56 -9.49 -9.28 -4.59
CA VAL A 56 -10.43 -10.15 -3.87
C VAL A 56 -11.39 -9.31 -3.02
N MET A 57 -10.89 -8.31 -2.30
CA MET A 57 -11.74 -7.38 -1.55
C MET A 57 -12.70 -6.63 -2.47
N PHE A 58 -12.23 -6.16 -3.63
CA PHE A 58 -13.08 -5.51 -4.64
C PHE A 58 -14.18 -6.46 -5.13
N GLY A 59 -13.84 -7.72 -5.43
CA GLY A 59 -14.78 -8.75 -5.85
C GLY A 59 -15.83 -9.04 -4.78
N GLN A 60 -15.43 -9.21 -3.52
CA GLN A 60 -16.32 -9.47 -2.39
C GLN A 60 -17.30 -8.32 -2.16
N GLN A 61 -16.83 -7.08 -2.12
CA GLN A 61 -17.68 -5.91 -1.94
C GLN A 61 -18.65 -5.70 -3.12
N SER A 62 -18.18 -5.92 -4.36
CA SER A 62 -19.03 -5.82 -5.55
C SER A 62 -20.11 -6.91 -5.58
N ALA A 63 -19.72 -8.17 -5.31
CA ALA A 63 -20.64 -9.30 -5.26
C ALA A 63 -21.68 -9.12 -4.15
N GLY A 64 -21.28 -8.57 -3.01
CA GLY A 64 -22.19 -8.20 -1.91
C GLY A 64 -23.24 -7.16 -2.32
N LEU A 65 -22.85 -6.12 -3.08
CA LEU A 65 -23.80 -5.14 -3.62
C LEU A 65 -24.80 -5.74 -4.62
N ILE A 66 -24.34 -6.70 -5.43
CA ILE A 66 -25.17 -7.39 -6.45
C ILE A 66 -26.04 -8.46 -5.79
N GLY A 67 -25.66 -8.97 -4.60
CA GLY A 67 -26.34 -10.07 -3.92
C GLY A 67 -26.01 -11.45 -4.50
N ASN A 68 -24.86 -11.62 -5.18
CA ASN A 68 -24.48 -12.90 -5.80
C ASN A 68 -22.98 -13.21 -5.57
N ASN A 69 -22.71 -14.07 -4.59
CA ASN A 69 -21.35 -14.47 -4.22
C ASN A 69 -20.60 -15.28 -5.30
N ALA A 70 -21.29 -15.89 -6.26
CA ALA A 70 -20.64 -16.58 -7.37
C ALA A 70 -19.85 -15.64 -8.28
N LEU A 71 -20.13 -14.33 -8.23
CA LEU A 71 -19.45 -13.30 -9.01
C LEU A 71 -18.14 -12.81 -8.38
N VAL A 72 -17.79 -13.23 -7.16
CA VAL A 72 -16.55 -12.76 -6.48
C VAL A 72 -15.33 -12.99 -7.36
N LEU A 73 -15.06 -14.24 -7.75
CA LEU A 73 -13.87 -14.58 -8.54
C LEU A 73 -13.87 -13.97 -9.95
N PRO A 74 -14.96 -14.05 -10.73
CA PRO A 74 -15.04 -13.36 -12.02
C PRO A 74 -14.76 -11.85 -11.94
N ILE A 75 -15.32 -11.15 -10.96
CA ILE A 75 -15.10 -9.72 -10.77
C ILE A 75 -13.66 -9.45 -10.35
N THR A 76 -13.09 -10.25 -9.46
CA THR A 76 -11.70 -10.16 -9.01
C THR A 76 -10.74 -10.24 -10.19
N ILE A 77 -10.87 -11.27 -11.02
CA ILE A 77 -10.01 -11.44 -12.20
C ILE A 77 -10.30 -10.33 -13.23
N GLY A 78 -11.56 -10.01 -13.42
CA GLY A 78 -11.98 -8.94 -14.34
C GLY A 78 -11.36 -7.58 -14.02
N VAL A 79 -11.33 -7.17 -12.73
CA VAL A 79 -10.74 -5.89 -12.34
C VAL A 79 -9.22 -5.86 -12.52
N ILE A 80 -8.51 -6.97 -12.23
CA ILE A 80 -7.06 -7.08 -12.47
C ILE A 80 -6.75 -6.88 -13.96
N LEU A 81 -7.44 -7.62 -14.82
CA LEU A 81 -7.23 -7.55 -16.27
C LEU A 81 -7.61 -6.17 -16.82
N PHE A 82 -8.75 -5.63 -16.42
CA PHE A 82 -9.24 -4.33 -16.87
C PHE A 82 -8.26 -3.21 -16.56
N ILE A 83 -7.78 -3.13 -15.30
CA ILE A 83 -6.80 -2.10 -14.91
C ILE A 83 -5.47 -2.33 -15.62
N SER A 84 -5.04 -3.57 -15.82
CA SER A 84 -3.80 -3.90 -16.56
C SER A 84 -3.86 -3.41 -18.01
N VAL A 85 -5.00 -3.59 -18.69
CA VAL A 85 -5.23 -3.06 -20.04
C VAL A 85 -5.15 -1.52 -20.01
N LEU A 86 -5.84 -0.86 -19.09
CA LEU A 86 -5.83 0.59 -18.98
C LEU A 86 -4.42 1.15 -18.73
N ASN A 87 -3.61 0.52 -17.87
CA ASN A 87 -2.23 0.91 -17.62
C ASN A 87 -1.32 0.68 -18.85
N SER A 88 -1.64 -0.31 -19.70
CA SER A 88 -0.90 -0.57 -20.94
C SER A 88 -1.16 0.47 -22.04
N LEU A 89 -2.21 1.31 -21.89
CA LEU A 89 -2.51 2.40 -22.80
C LEU A 89 -1.62 3.63 -22.58
N GLY A 90 -0.92 3.73 -21.44
CA GLY A 90 0.04 4.80 -21.17
C GLY A 90 0.08 5.23 -19.72
N SER A 91 1.23 5.73 -19.27
CA SER A 91 1.43 6.25 -17.91
C SER A 91 0.47 7.40 -17.56
N LYS A 92 0.10 8.23 -18.55
CA LYS A 92 -0.88 9.32 -18.36
C LYS A 92 -2.25 8.79 -17.99
N THR A 93 -2.70 7.70 -18.65
CA THR A 93 -3.99 7.05 -18.37
C THR A 93 -4.01 6.48 -16.95
N GLY A 94 -2.98 5.72 -16.55
CA GLY A 94 -2.84 5.20 -15.20
C GLY A 94 -2.79 6.31 -14.14
N GLY A 95 -2.07 7.40 -14.41
CA GLY A 95 -1.99 8.56 -13.52
C GLY A 95 -3.31 9.33 -13.39
N PHE A 96 -4.08 9.47 -14.48
CA PHE A 96 -5.42 10.06 -14.44
C PHE A 96 -6.38 9.24 -13.59
N ILE A 97 -6.40 7.90 -13.78
CA ILE A 97 -7.20 6.97 -12.99
C ILE A 97 -6.83 7.08 -11.51
N GLN A 98 -5.53 7.14 -11.21
CA GLN A 98 -5.04 7.28 -9.82
C GLN A 98 -5.52 8.58 -9.18
N THR A 99 -5.46 9.69 -9.90
CA THR A 99 -5.93 10.99 -9.42
C THR A 99 -7.44 10.97 -9.18
N PHE A 100 -8.22 10.47 -10.14
CA PHE A 100 -9.67 10.34 -10.02
C PHE A 100 -10.08 9.48 -8.84
N ALA A 101 -9.47 8.29 -8.69
CA ALA A 101 -9.75 7.39 -7.57
C ALA A 101 -9.35 8.01 -6.22
N THR A 102 -8.24 8.77 -6.17
CA THR A 102 -7.79 9.45 -4.95
C THR A 102 -8.77 10.54 -4.54
N VAL A 103 -9.22 11.38 -5.46
CA VAL A 103 -10.22 12.41 -5.15
C VAL A 103 -11.55 11.76 -4.79
N GLY A 104 -11.98 10.75 -5.57
CA GLY A 104 -13.24 10.05 -5.36
C GLY A 104 -13.36 9.38 -4.00
N LYS A 105 -12.27 8.76 -3.49
CA LYS A 105 -12.28 8.14 -2.16
C LYS A 105 -12.30 9.14 -1.00
N LEU A 106 -11.83 10.37 -1.20
CA LEU A 106 -11.83 11.38 -0.13
C LEU A 106 -13.26 11.89 0.17
N ILE A 107 -14.16 11.87 -0.81
CA ILE A 107 -15.55 12.34 -0.62
C ILE A 107 -16.29 11.52 0.44
N PRO A 108 -16.43 10.18 0.33
CA PRO A 108 -17.10 9.38 1.34
C PRO A 108 -16.41 9.44 2.70
N LEU A 109 -15.07 9.50 2.75
CA LEU A 109 -14.34 9.66 4.01
C LEU A 109 -14.66 11.00 4.68
N ALA A 110 -14.65 12.10 3.93
CA ALA A 110 -14.99 13.42 4.46
C ALA A 110 -16.44 13.46 4.97
N LEU A 111 -17.38 12.85 4.24
CA LEU A 111 -18.78 12.78 4.66
C LEU A 111 -18.95 12.03 5.98
N ILE A 112 -18.30 10.88 6.14
CA ILE A 112 -18.36 10.13 7.40
C ILE A 112 -17.72 10.92 8.55
N ILE A 113 -16.58 11.55 8.32
CA ILE A 113 -15.91 12.36 9.37
C ILE A 113 -16.83 13.50 9.80
N VAL A 114 -17.30 14.32 8.86
CA VAL A 114 -18.13 15.49 9.17
C VAL A 114 -19.45 15.10 9.82
N PHE A 115 -20.22 14.21 9.18
CA PHE A 115 -21.54 13.82 9.68
C PHE A 115 -21.45 12.87 10.88
N GLY A 116 -20.39 12.11 11.03
CA GLY A 116 -20.11 11.29 12.21
C GLY A 116 -20.00 12.16 13.45
N PHE A 117 -19.23 13.27 13.40
CA PHE A 117 -19.16 14.21 14.52
C PHE A 117 -20.44 15.02 14.75
N ILE A 118 -21.22 15.30 13.70
CA ILE A 118 -22.48 16.05 13.84
C ILE A 118 -23.61 15.20 14.43
N LYS A 119 -23.72 13.95 14.00
CA LYS A 119 -24.86 13.06 14.35
C LYS A 119 -24.54 12.02 15.41
N GLY A 120 -23.28 11.73 15.68
CA GLY A 120 -22.88 10.82 16.75
C GLY A 120 -23.11 11.43 18.11
N SER A 121 -23.43 10.61 19.11
CA SER A 121 -23.70 11.04 20.47
C SER A 121 -22.45 11.49 21.23
N GLY A 122 -21.29 10.96 20.84
CA GLY A 122 -20.04 11.18 21.56
C GLY A 122 -19.95 10.50 22.92
N ASP A 123 -20.96 9.74 23.30
CA ASP A 123 -21.06 9.09 24.63
C ASP A 123 -20.27 7.79 24.72
N ASN A 124 -19.73 7.31 23.60
CA ASN A 124 -18.97 6.08 23.54
C ASN A 124 -17.57 6.23 24.11
N ALA A 125 -17.14 5.25 24.92
CA ALA A 125 -15.77 5.22 25.43
C ALA A 125 -14.78 4.92 24.27
N ILE A 126 -14.03 5.96 23.87
CA ILE A 126 -13.09 5.87 22.71
C ILE A 126 -11.76 5.20 23.11
N LEU A 127 -11.33 5.38 24.36
CA LEU A 127 -10.02 4.92 24.84
C LEU A 127 -10.06 3.81 25.89
N THR A 128 -11.25 3.41 26.34
CA THR A 128 -11.40 2.41 27.41
C THR A 128 -12.52 1.41 27.12
N PRO A 129 -12.32 0.10 27.31
CA PRO A 129 -11.02 -0.51 27.64
C PRO A 129 -10.07 -0.52 26.44
N MET A 130 -8.76 -0.38 26.66
CA MET A 130 -7.76 -0.44 25.58
C MET A 130 -7.64 -1.83 24.97
N VAL A 131 -7.94 -2.87 25.73
CA VAL A 131 -7.92 -4.28 25.29
C VAL A 131 -9.12 -4.99 25.89
N GLY A 132 -9.77 -5.86 25.11
CA GLY A 132 -10.89 -6.66 25.57
C GLY A 132 -10.50 -7.61 26.72
N GLU A 133 -11.49 -7.98 27.55
CA GLU A 133 -11.29 -8.90 28.67
C GLU A 133 -10.77 -10.25 28.18
N GLY A 134 -9.77 -10.80 28.86
CA GLY A 134 -9.20 -12.12 28.57
C GLY A 134 -8.20 -12.18 27.41
N VAL A 135 -7.84 -11.04 26.80
CA VAL A 135 -6.90 -11.02 25.66
C VAL A 135 -5.54 -10.49 26.10
N SER A 136 -4.43 -11.17 25.74
CA SER A 136 -3.10 -10.70 26.04
C SER A 136 -2.74 -9.48 25.21
N THR A 137 -2.32 -8.39 25.85
CA THR A 137 -1.94 -7.13 25.20
C THR A 137 -0.85 -7.33 24.13
N GLY A 138 0.11 -8.21 24.36
CA GLY A 138 1.21 -8.47 23.41
C GLY A 138 0.75 -9.16 22.12
N GLY A 139 -0.14 -10.16 22.22
CA GLY A 139 -0.68 -10.86 21.05
C GLY A 139 -1.57 -9.97 20.18
N VAL A 140 -2.36 -9.10 20.84
CA VAL A 140 -3.21 -8.13 20.12
C VAL A 140 -2.37 -7.10 19.37
N ILE A 141 -1.30 -6.58 19.98
CA ILE A 141 -0.43 -5.60 19.32
C ILE A 141 0.21 -6.19 18.06
N GLY A 142 0.67 -7.44 18.09
CA GLY A 142 1.28 -8.10 16.93
C GLY A 142 0.32 -8.21 15.74
N SER A 143 -0.86 -8.79 15.94
CA SER A 143 -1.86 -8.98 14.87
C SER A 143 -2.43 -7.66 14.34
N LEU A 144 -2.70 -6.69 15.22
CA LEU A 144 -3.17 -5.37 14.82
C LEU A 144 -2.13 -4.60 14.01
N LEU A 145 -0.84 -4.70 14.36
CA LEU A 145 0.22 -4.02 13.63
C LEU A 145 0.30 -4.47 12.17
N VAL A 146 0.19 -5.77 11.88
CA VAL A 146 0.22 -6.27 10.50
C VAL A 146 -0.92 -5.67 9.69
N ALA A 147 -2.15 -5.70 10.20
CA ALA A 147 -3.32 -5.13 9.54
C ALA A 147 -3.19 -3.60 9.32
N ILE A 148 -2.73 -2.87 10.36
CA ILE A 148 -2.51 -1.43 10.27
C ILE A 148 -1.42 -1.12 9.24
N LEU A 149 -0.31 -1.86 9.24
CA LEU A 149 0.81 -1.64 8.33
C LEU A 149 0.42 -1.94 6.88
N PHE A 150 -0.43 -2.95 6.64
CA PHE A 150 -1.01 -3.19 5.34
C PHE A 150 -1.86 -2.00 4.85
N ALA A 151 -2.70 -1.43 5.73
CA ALA A 151 -3.51 -0.26 5.40
C ALA A 151 -2.67 0.99 5.07
N TYR A 152 -1.47 1.10 5.63
CA TYR A 152 -0.53 2.20 5.36
C TYR A 152 0.47 1.88 4.24
N ASP A 153 0.50 0.67 3.69
CA ASP A 153 1.52 0.27 2.72
C ASP A 153 1.41 1.00 1.37
N GLY A 154 2.50 0.95 0.61
CA GLY A 154 2.59 1.54 -0.73
C GLY A 154 3.37 2.87 -0.80
N TRP A 155 3.66 3.50 0.31
CA TRP A 155 4.31 4.82 0.37
C TRP A 155 5.73 4.86 -0.26
N ILE A 156 6.49 3.78 -0.22
CA ILE A 156 7.83 3.69 -0.81
C ILE A 156 7.77 3.38 -2.32
N ASN A 157 6.67 2.80 -2.78
CA ASN A 157 6.54 2.33 -4.17
C ASN A 157 6.57 3.47 -5.19
N VAL A 158 6.30 4.72 -4.76
CA VAL A 158 6.47 5.91 -5.60
C VAL A 158 7.92 6.02 -6.14
N GLY A 159 8.89 5.47 -5.44
CA GLY A 159 10.28 5.40 -5.91
C GLY A 159 10.45 4.58 -7.20
N ALA A 160 9.55 3.63 -7.49
CA ALA A 160 9.63 2.85 -8.72
C ALA A 160 9.41 3.67 -10.00
N ILE A 161 8.72 4.81 -9.89
CA ILE A 161 8.47 5.73 -11.00
C ILE A 161 9.36 6.98 -10.96
N ALA A 162 10.44 6.96 -10.18
CA ALA A 162 11.32 8.12 -10.00
C ALA A 162 11.86 8.69 -11.31
N GLY A 163 12.15 7.85 -12.30
CA GLY A 163 12.61 8.26 -13.62
C GLY A 163 11.57 9.03 -14.46
N GLU A 164 10.30 8.96 -14.10
CA GLU A 164 9.20 9.67 -14.76
C GLU A 164 8.93 11.06 -14.10
N MET A 165 9.61 11.37 -12.99
CA MET A 165 9.44 12.60 -12.22
C MET A 165 10.38 13.71 -12.67
N LYS A 166 9.93 14.98 -12.61
CA LYS A 166 10.75 16.15 -13.01
C LYS A 166 11.90 16.42 -12.04
N ASN A 167 11.65 16.35 -10.73
CA ASN A 167 12.63 16.61 -9.67
C ASN A 167 12.58 15.54 -8.58
N PRO A 168 12.92 14.26 -8.89
CA PRO A 168 12.67 13.13 -7.98
C PRO A 168 13.37 13.31 -6.62
N GLY A 169 14.58 13.86 -6.56
CA GLY A 169 15.30 14.08 -5.30
C GLY A 169 14.61 15.02 -4.31
N LYS A 170 13.70 15.91 -4.77
CA LYS A 170 12.90 16.79 -3.93
C LYS A 170 11.47 16.31 -3.78
N ASP A 171 10.91 15.72 -4.84
CA ASP A 171 9.49 15.38 -4.91
C ASP A 171 9.20 14.06 -4.18
N LEU A 172 10.12 13.06 -4.23
CA LEU A 172 9.96 11.80 -3.51
C LEU A 172 9.82 11.99 -1.99
N PRO A 173 10.73 12.73 -1.30
CA PRO A 173 10.56 12.96 0.13
C PRO A 173 9.23 13.67 0.48
N LYS A 174 8.84 14.66 -0.32
CA LYS A 174 7.56 15.38 -0.10
C LYS A 174 6.36 14.44 -0.28
N ALA A 175 6.38 13.60 -1.33
CA ALA A 175 5.32 12.65 -1.59
C ALA A 175 5.22 11.60 -0.48
N ILE A 176 6.34 11.04 -0.02
CA ILE A 176 6.37 10.03 1.03
C ILE A 176 5.92 10.62 2.38
N VAL A 177 6.60 11.67 2.84
CA VAL A 177 6.34 12.24 4.18
C VAL A 177 4.98 12.94 4.21
N GLY A 178 4.68 13.77 3.22
CA GLY A 178 3.41 14.49 3.13
C GLY A 178 2.23 13.55 2.97
N GLY A 179 2.36 12.53 2.10
CA GLY A 179 1.34 11.50 1.89
C GLY A 179 1.05 10.71 3.16
N LEU A 180 2.08 10.19 3.83
CA LEU A 180 1.92 9.47 5.10
C LEU A 180 1.29 10.33 6.19
N SER A 181 1.71 11.58 6.33
CA SER A 181 1.15 12.50 7.35
C SER A 181 -0.33 12.77 7.09
N LEU A 182 -0.71 13.00 5.83
CA LEU A 182 -2.10 13.20 5.44
C LEU A 182 -2.95 11.94 5.71
N VAL A 183 -2.47 10.78 5.28
CA VAL A 183 -3.17 9.50 5.50
C VAL A 183 -3.34 9.23 6.99
N MET A 184 -2.30 9.46 7.80
CA MET A 184 -2.37 9.29 9.25
C MET A 184 -3.44 10.21 9.86
N ALA A 185 -3.49 11.48 9.49
CA ALA A 185 -4.50 12.42 9.97
C ALA A 185 -5.92 11.96 9.60
N VAL A 186 -6.13 11.57 8.35
CA VAL A 186 -7.43 11.05 7.89
C VAL A 186 -7.82 9.77 8.62
N TYR A 187 -6.90 8.82 8.82
CA TYR A 187 -7.18 7.56 9.51
C TYR A 187 -7.50 7.77 10.99
N LEU A 188 -6.81 8.68 11.66
CA LEU A 188 -7.14 9.03 13.05
C LEU A 188 -8.53 9.66 13.13
N LEU A 189 -8.83 10.64 12.27
CA LEU A 189 -10.14 11.32 12.26
C LEU A 189 -11.28 10.36 11.94
N ILE A 190 -11.13 9.46 10.96
CA ILE A 190 -12.18 8.53 10.59
C ILE A 190 -12.45 7.50 11.68
N ASN A 191 -11.39 6.98 12.34
CA ASN A 191 -11.56 6.02 13.44
C ASN A 191 -12.22 6.68 14.66
N VAL A 192 -11.85 7.92 14.99
CA VAL A 192 -12.55 8.68 16.04
C VAL A 192 -14.01 8.90 15.65
N ALA A 193 -14.30 9.27 14.40
CA ALA A 193 -15.68 9.45 13.94
C ALA A 193 -16.51 8.14 14.00
N TYR A 194 -15.91 6.98 13.67
CA TYR A 194 -16.58 5.70 13.83
C TYR A 194 -16.98 5.42 15.28
N LEU A 195 -16.04 5.58 16.20
CA LEU A 195 -16.27 5.37 17.63
C LEU A 195 -17.19 6.45 18.24
N TRP A 196 -17.27 7.62 17.62
CA TRP A 196 -18.20 8.67 18.02
C TRP A 196 -19.66 8.30 17.71
N VAL A 197 -19.88 7.50 16.66
CA VAL A 197 -21.21 7.07 16.19
C VAL A 197 -21.61 5.74 16.82
N LEU A 198 -20.74 4.71 16.80
CA LEU A 198 -21.02 3.37 17.28
C LEU A 198 -19.93 2.90 18.26
N PRO A 199 -20.28 2.16 19.32
CA PRO A 199 -19.32 1.63 20.27
C PRO A 199 -18.46 0.52 19.63
N ALA A 200 -17.22 0.35 20.13
CA ALA A 200 -16.23 -0.58 19.58
C ALA A 200 -16.72 -2.04 19.54
N ASN A 201 -17.46 -2.48 20.57
CA ASN A 201 -18.01 -3.84 20.66
C ASN A 201 -19.10 -4.11 19.60
N GLU A 202 -19.82 -3.09 19.19
CA GLU A 202 -20.81 -3.18 18.10
C GLU A 202 -20.09 -3.18 16.75
N LEU A 203 -19.13 -2.26 16.53
CA LEU A 203 -18.34 -2.18 15.31
C LEU A 203 -17.60 -3.48 14.99
N ALA A 204 -17.15 -4.21 16.03
CA ALA A 204 -16.45 -5.49 15.87
C ALA A 204 -17.35 -6.62 15.31
N GLN A 205 -18.66 -6.47 15.33
CA GLN A 205 -19.59 -7.47 14.80
C GLN A 205 -19.85 -7.32 13.30
N TYR A 206 -19.50 -6.17 12.71
CA TYR A 206 -19.73 -5.91 11.30
C TYR A 206 -18.51 -6.29 10.44
N SER A 207 -18.75 -6.95 9.32
CA SER A 207 -17.73 -7.23 8.31
C SER A 207 -17.21 -5.96 7.61
N SER A 208 -18.03 -4.89 7.61
CA SER A 208 -17.69 -3.57 7.07
C SER A 208 -18.13 -2.48 8.06
N PRO A 209 -17.28 -2.12 9.05
CA PRO A 209 -17.57 -1.07 10.01
C PRO A 209 -17.93 0.27 9.36
N ALA A 210 -17.26 0.64 8.28
CA ALA A 210 -17.54 1.87 7.53
C ALA A 210 -18.98 1.92 7.00
N SER A 211 -19.49 0.80 6.48
CA SER A 211 -20.86 0.72 5.97
C SER A 211 -21.88 0.77 7.10
N ALA A 212 -21.61 0.13 8.25
CA ALA A 212 -22.47 0.19 9.42
C ALA A 212 -22.58 1.62 9.98
N VAL A 213 -21.47 2.32 10.13
CA VAL A 213 -21.47 3.74 10.57
C VAL A 213 -22.22 4.61 9.57
N ALA A 214 -22.03 4.40 8.28
CA ALA A 214 -22.75 5.18 7.27
C ALA A 214 -24.25 4.89 7.26
N GLU A 215 -24.65 3.68 7.54
CA GLU A 215 -26.07 3.31 7.71
C GLU A 215 -26.67 3.97 8.95
N ALA A 216 -25.94 4.00 10.06
CA ALA A 216 -26.37 4.71 11.27
C ALA A 216 -26.53 6.23 11.04
N ILE A 217 -25.64 6.84 10.23
CA ILE A 217 -25.66 8.28 9.94
C ILE A 217 -26.72 8.65 8.88
N PHE A 218 -26.80 7.90 7.77
CA PHE A 218 -27.52 8.26 6.56
C PHE A 218 -28.70 7.30 6.24
N GLY A 219 -28.94 6.28 7.08
CA GLY A 219 -29.94 5.24 6.83
C GLY A 219 -29.48 4.20 5.80
N PRO A 220 -30.34 3.29 5.32
CA PRO A 220 -29.99 2.14 4.47
C PRO A 220 -29.28 2.52 3.16
N PHE A 221 -29.52 3.71 2.64
CA PHE A 221 -28.82 4.22 1.46
C PHE A 221 -27.35 4.52 1.75
N GLY A 222 -27.03 4.97 2.99
CA GLY A 222 -25.67 5.33 3.40
C GLY A 222 -24.71 4.15 3.32
N GLY A 223 -25.10 2.96 3.76
CA GLY A 223 -24.29 1.76 3.66
C GLY A 223 -23.88 1.43 2.20
N LYS A 224 -24.86 1.48 1.27
CA LYS A 224 -24.57 1.24 -0.17
C LYS A 224 -23.69 2.31 -0.77
N PHE A 225 -23.93 3.58 -0.45
CA PHE A 225 -23.11 4.70 -0.92
C PHE A 225 -21.66 4.57 -0.50
N ILE A 226 -21.41 4.24 0.77
CA ILE A 226 -20.05 4.03 1.28
C ILE A 226 -19.39 2.80 0.66
N THR A 227 -20.13 1.72 0.42
CA THR A 227 -19.59 0.55 -0.28
C THR A 227 -19.09 0.91 -1.68
N VAL A 228 -19.80 1.76 -2.42
CA VAL A 228 -19.32 2.30 -3.71
C VAL A 228 -18.05 3.14 -3.51
N GLY A 229 -17.98 3.96 -2.47
CA GLY A 229 -16.77 4.70 -2.12
C GLY A 229 -15.57 3.79 -1.81
N ILE A 230 -15.80 2.68 -1.10
CA ILE A 230 -14.79 1.64 -0.85
C ILE A 230 -14.32 1.02 -2.17
N LEU A 231 -15.23 0.70 -3.06
CA LEU A 231 -14.89 0.15 -4.39
C LEU A 231 -14.00 1.10 -5.20
N ILE A 232 -14.33 2.39 -5.23
CA ILE A 232 -13.50 3.41 -5.89
C ILE A 232 -12.11 3.48 -5.25
N SER A 233 -12.04 3.41 -3.93
CA SER A 233 -10.77 3.42 -3.18
C SER A 233 -9.92 2.20 -3.50
N VAL A 234 -10.49 1.00 -3.43
CA VAL A 234 -9.78 -0.25 -3.70
C VAL A 234 -9.35 -0.34 -5.17
N PHE A 235 -10.19 0.09 -6.10
CA PHE A 235 -9.85 0.20 -7.52
C PHE A 235 -8.61 1.08 -7.73
N GLY A 236 -8.56 2.24 -7.06
CA GLY A 236 -7.40 3.12 -7.07
C GLY A 236 -6.14 2.47 -6.48
N CYS A 237 -6.28 1.69 -5.40
CA CYS A 237 -5.15 0.96 -4.81
C CYS A 237 -4.61 -0.11 -5.79
N VAL A 238 -5.47 -0.93 -6.39
CA VAL A 238 -5.08 -1.93 -7.41
C VAL A 238 -4.38 -1.24 -8.58
N ASN A 239 -4.92 -0.09 -9.04
CA ASN A 239 -4.29 0.70 -10.10
C ASN A 239 -2.89 1.18 -9.70
N GLY A 240 -2.70 1.70 -8.49
CA GLY A 240 -1.41 2.15 -8.00
C GLY A 240 -0.34 1.04 -7.99
N TYR A 241 -0.70 -0.16 -7.53
CA TYR A 241 0.20 -1.31 -7.54
C TYR A 241 0.48 -1.83 -8.96
N LEU A 242 -0.51 -1.85 -9.85
CA LEU A 242 -0.35 -2.20 -11.27
C LEU A 242 0.38 -1.09 -12.06
N LEU A 243 0.40 0.14 -11.56
CA LEU A 243 1.22 1.21 -12.13
C LEU A 243 2.70 1.05 -11.75
N THR A 244 3.01 0.65 -10.52
CA THR A 244 4.38 0.63 -9.98
C THR A 244 5.06 -0.74 -10.10
N GLY A 245 4.37 -1.83 -9.81
CA GLY A 245 4.93 -3.19 -9.81
C GLY A 245 5.58 -3.63 -11.13
N PRO A 246 4.94 -3.43 -12.28
CA PRO A 246 5.53 -3.77 -13.58
C PRO A 246 6.86 -3.05 -13.88
N ARG A 247 7.09 -1.88 -13.29
CA ARG A 247 8.35 -1.16 -13.46
C ARG A 247 9.52 -1.81 -12.75
N VAL A 248 9.27 -2.52 -11.66
CA VAL A 248 10.29 -3.37 -11.00
C VAL A 248 10.64 -4.56 -11.89
N LEU A 249 9.64 -5.25 -12.45
CA LEU A 249 9.85 -6.31 -13.44
C LEU A 249 10.62 -5.81 -14.67
N TYR A 250 10.23 -4.65 -15.20
CA TYR A 250 10.92 -3.99 -16.30
C TYR A 250 12.40 -3.75 -15.97
N THR A 251 12.70 -3.24 -14.77
CA THR A 251 14.07 -2.99 -14.32
C THR A 251 14.87 -4.29 -14.24
N LEU A 252 14.30 -5.38 -13.71
CA LEU A 252 14.91 -6.72 -13.74
C LEU A 252 15.20 -7.20 -15.17
N GLY A 253 14.28 -6.93 -16.09
CA GLY A 253 14.46 -7.22 -17.51
C GLY A 253 15.62 -6.44 -18.12
N GLN A 254 15.70 -5.12 -17.86
CA GLN A 254 16.81 -4.28 -18.33
C GLN A 254 18.18 -4.73 -17.76
N GLN A 255 18.18 -5.20 -16.51
CA GLN A 255 19.37 -5.76 -15.86
C GLN A 255 19.70 -7.20 -16.28
N LYS A 256 18.90 -7.82 -17.16
CA LYS A 256 19.00 -9.22 -17.58
C LYS A 256 18.97 -10.21 -16.40
N SER A 257 18.30 -9.86 -15.32
CA SER A 257 18.21 -10.62 -14.06
C SER A 257 16.99 -11.53 -13.98
N ILE A 258 16.23 -11.69 -15.05
CA ILE A 258 15.01 -12.52 -15.13
C ILE A 258 14.95 -13.27 -16.47
N LEU A 259 14.32 -14.46 -16.47
CA LEU A 259 14.03 -15.19 -17.69
C LEU A 259 13.08 -14.40 -18.59
N GLY A 260 13.29 -14.42 -19.88
CA GLY A 260 12.49 -13.62 -20.82
C GLY A 260 12.81 -12.11 -20.76
N TYR A 261 13.95 -11.74 -20.25
CA TYR A 261 14.37 -10.34 -20.01
C TYR A 261 14.18 -9.42 -21.22
N LYS A 262 14.34 -9.92 -22.46
CA LYS A 262 14.14 -9.11 -23.67
C LYS A 262 12.70 -8.64 -23.84
N ALA A 263 11.73 -9.51 -23.56
CA ALA A 263 10.31 -9.18 -23.64
C ALA A 263 9.87 -8.33 -22.42
N ILE A 264 10.29 -8.73 -21.22
CA ILE A 264 9.91 -8.05 -19.96
C ILE A 264 10.54 -6.66 -19.87
N GLY A 265 11.79 -6.53 -20.31
CA GLY A 265 12.53 -5.26 -20.36
C GLY A 265 12.22 -4.40 -21.60
N SER A 266 11.12 -4.64 -22.33
CA SER A 266 10.71 -3.83 -23.47
C SER A 266 9.55 -2.90 -23.12
N LEU A 267 9.50 -1.76 -23.80
CA LEU A 267 8.37 -0.84 -23.77
C LEU A 267 7.48 -1.03 -25.01
N ASN A 268 6.20 -0.78 -24.85
CA ASN A 268 5.26 -0.75 -25.98
C ASN A 268 5.27 0.62 -26.67
N LYS A 269 4.40 0.83 -27.68
CA LYS A 269 4.26 2.09 -28.44
C LYS A 269 3.89 3.32 -27.58
N ASN A 270 3.42 3.09 -26.35
CA ASN A 270 2.98 4.12 -25.42
C ASN A 270 4.01 4.32 -24.28
N ASP A 271 5.24 3.86 -24.46
CA ASP A 271 6.36 3.95 -23.50
C ASP A 271 6.04 3.32 -22.13
N VAL A 272 5.25 2.25 -22.11
CA VAL A 272 4.94 1.49 -20.89
C VAL A 272 5.37 0.02 -21.03
N PRO A 273 5.76 -0.64 -19.92
CA PRO A 273 6.22 -2.03 -19.92
C PRO A 273 5.04 -3.02 -19.97
N ALA A 274 4.32 -3.07 -21.11
CA ALA A 274 3.09 -3.84 -21.23
C ALA A 274 3.28 -5.34 -20.97
N ASN A 275 4.40 -5.95 -21.40
CA ASN A 275 4.70 -7.36 -21.13
C ASN A 275 4.93 -7.63 -19.64
N ALA A 276 5.60 -6.71 -18.93
CA ALA A 276 5.76 -6.79 -17.49
C ALA A 276 4.41 -6.61 -16.78
N THR A 277 3.54 -5.73 -17.28
CA THR A 277 2.18 -5.54 -16.76
C THR A 277 1.34 -6.81 -16.94
N LEU A 278 1.42 -7.45 -18.10
CA LEU A 278 0.71 -8.70 -18.36
C LEU A 278 1.20 -9.82 -17.42
N LEU A 279 2.51 -9.98 -17.26
CA LEU A 279 3.07 -10.97 -16.35
C LEU A 279 2.62 -10.72 -14.91
N MET A 280 2.64 -9.45 -14.45
CA MET A 280 2.15 -9.07 -13.13
C MET A 280 0.66 -9.41 -12.97
N ALA A 281 -0.17 -9.12 -13.97
CA ALA A 281 -1.59 -9.45 -13.96
C ALA A 281 -1.85 -10.95 -13.87
N VAL A 282 -1.11 -11.75 -14.63
CA VAL A 282 -1.22 -13.24 -14.59
C VAL A 282 -0.84 -13.76 -13.21
N LEU A 283 0.29 -13.32 -12.65
CA LEU A 283 0.70 -13.74 -11.31
C LEU A 283 -0.34 -13.33 -10.26
N SER A 284 -0.85 -12.09 -10.33
CA SER A 284 -1.89 -11.62 -9.41
C SER A 284 -3.20 -12.41 -9.54
N ALA A 285 -3.60 -12.76 -10.75
CA ALA A 285 -4.77 -13.61 -10.98
C ALA A 285 -4.60 -15.02 -10.40
N LEU A 286 -3.40 -15.62 -10.52
CA LEU A 286 -3.09 -16.91 -9.89
C LEU A 286 -3.18 -16.84 -8.34
N TYR A 287 -2.61 -15.80 -7.72
CA TYR A 287 -2.73 -15.59 -6.28
C TYR A 287 -4.20 -15.38 -5.86
N ALA A 288 -4.98 -14.67 -6.66
CA ALA A 288 -6.39 -14.40 -6.40
C ALA A 288 -7.28 -15.65 -6.41
N LEU A 289 -6.84 -16.76 -7.03
CA LEU A 289 -7.55 -18.05 -6.97
C LEU A 289 -7.69 -18.59 -5.55
N SER A 290 -6.84 -18.16 -4.61
CA SER A 290 -6.99 -18.51 -3.19
C SER A 290 -8.27 -17.95 -2.58
N GLY A 291 -8.77 -16.82 -3.07
CA GLY A 291 -9.93 -16.11 -2.53
C GLY A 291 -9.73 -15.54 -1.12
N GLN A 292 -8.52 -15.62 -0.53
CA GLN A 292 -8.25 -15.32 0.87
C GLN A 292 -7.49 -14.00 1.03
N PHE A 293 -8.22 -12.94 1.35
CA PHE A 293 -7.63 -11.61 1.59
C PHE A 293 -6.55 -11.63 2.67
N ASN A 294 -6.83 -12.22 3.84
CA ASN A 294 -5.89 -12.20 4.99
C ASN A 294 -4.58 -12.92 4.66
N LEU A 295 -4.65 -14.15 4.10
CA LEU A 295 -3.45 -14.89 3.70
C LEU A 295 -2.56 -14.09 2.74
N LEU A 296 -3.18 -13.44 1.75
CA LEU A 296 -2.45 -12.66 0.75
C LEU A 296 -1.84 -11.39 1.32
N SER A 297 -2.55 -10.70 2.22
CA SER A 297 -2.06 -9.50 2.90
C SER A 297 -0.90 -9.83 3.84
N ASP A 298 -1.01 -10.88 4.65
CA ASP A 298 0.03 -11.28 5.59
C ASP A 298 1.31 -11.70 4.86
N LEU A 299 1.17 -12.52 3.80
CA LEU A 299 2.28 -12.94 2.95
C LEU A 299 3.00 -11.74 2.32
N SER A 300 2.26 -10.75 1.83
CA SER A 300 2.85 -9.55 1.25
C SER A 300 3.57 -8.70 2.30
N MET A 301 2.99 -8.53 3.49
CA MET A 301 3.59 -7.76 4.58
C MET A 301 4.86 -8.39 5.11
N PHE A 302 4.85 -9.70 5.40
CA PHE A 302 6.07 -10.41 5.80
C PHE A 302 7.21 -10.17 4.82
N ALA A 303 6.94 -10.42 3.52
CA ALA A 303 7.95 -10.30 2.49
C ALA A 303 8.53 -8.89 2.40
N ILE A 304 7.66 -7.85 2.36
CA ILE A 304 8.12 -6.48 2.12
C ILE A 304 8.83 -5.87 3.32
N TRP A 305 8.38 -6.14 4.55
CA TRP A 305 8.96 -5.55 5.76
C TRP A 305 10.39 -6.03 6.04
N ALA A 306 10.75 -7.26 5.64
CA ALA A 306 12.15 -7.72 5.69
C ALA A 306 13.05 -6.79 4.85
N PHE A 307 12.65 -6.43 3.64
CA PHE A 307 13.42 -5.56 2.76
C PHE A 307 13.31 -4.06 3.11
N TYR A 308 12.19 -3.64 3.69
CA TYR A 308 12.10 -2.30 4.30
C TYR A 308 13.13 -2.15 5.42
N THR A 309 13.25 -3.14 6.29
CA THR A 309 14.24 -3.13 7.38
C THR A 309 15.68 -3.04 6.82
N LEU A 310 16.00 -3.80 5.78
CA LEU A 310 17.29 -3.68 5.09
C LEU A 310 17.50 -2.27 4.51
N THR A 311 16.46 -1.65 3.96
CA THR A 311 16.53 -0.27 3.45
C THR A 311 16.82 0.73 4.58
N PHE A 312 16.22 0.56 5.75
CA PHE A 312 16.46 1.42 6.92
C PHE A 312 17.88 1.27 7.46
N ILE A 313 18.40 0.04 7.56
CA ILE A 313 19.82 -0.24 7.88
C ILE A 313 20.70 0.41 6.83
N GLY A 314 20.28 0.39 5.57
CA GLY A 314 20.97 1.00 4.44
C GLY A 314 21.21 2.49 4.60
N VAL A 315 20.34 3.25 5.24
CA VAL A 315 20.55 4.68 5.52
C VAL A 315 21.80 4.87 6.39
N ILE A 316 21.91 4.07 7.45
CA ILE A 316 23.06 4.12 8.37
C ILE A 316 24.34 3.72 7.64
N LYS A 317 24.27 2.65 6.83
CA LYS A 317 25.40 2.18 6.02
C LYS A 317 25.85 3.24 5.03
N LEU A 318 24.96 3.84 4.24
CA LEU A 318 25.26 4.87 3.26
C LEU A 318 25.93 6.10 3.88
N ARG A 319 25.48 6.53 5.06
CA ARG A 319 26.11 7.66 5.75
C ARG A 319 27.55 7.37 6.17
N LYS A 320 27.86 6.10 6.48
CA LYS A 320 29.23 5.67 6.83
C LYS A 320 30.12 5.42 5.62
N THR A 321 29.59 4.75 4.58
CA THR A 321 30.39 4.32 3.43
C THR A 321 30.48 5.36 2.31
N GLN A 322 29.49 6.25 2.21
CA GLN A 322 29.41 7.30 1.18
C GLN A 322 29.02 8.65 1.83
N PRO A 323 29.89 9.23 2.68
CA PRO A 323 29.58 10.49 3.39
C PRO A 323 29.30 11.65 2.43
N ASP A 324 29.99 11.70 1.29
CA ASP A 324 29.91 12.76 0.28
C ASP A 324 28.72 12.61 -0.68
N LEU A 325 27.96 11.50 -0.60
CA LEU A 325 26.77 11.30 -1.43
C LEU A 325 25.79 12.45 -1.21
N LYS A 326 25.36 13.10 -2.29
CA LYS A 326 24.38 14.20 -2.24
C LYS A 326 23.05 13.70 -1.70
N ARG A 327 22.60 14.28 -0.58
CA ARG A 327 21.32 13.97 0.09
C ARG A 327 20.44 15.21 0.13
N PRO A 328 19.56 15.41 -0.87
CA PRO A 328 18.64 16.55 -0.90
C PRO A 328 17.69 16.59 0.31
N TYR A 329 17.41 15.42 0.87
CA TYR A 329 16.67 15.25 2.12
C TYR A 329 17.51 14.42 3.11
N LYS A 330 17.52 14.82 4.37
CA LYS A 330 18.18 14.11 5.47
C LYS A 330 17.14 13.81 6.54
N VAL A 331 17.09 12.55 6.99
CA VAL A 331 16.17 12.16 8.07
C VAL A 331 16.47 12.97 9.33
N PRO A 332 15.44 13.58 9.95
CA PRO A 332 15.61 14.34 11.19
C PRO A 332 15.98 13.40 12.34
N LEU A 333 16.51 13.97 13.45
CA LEU A 333 16.87 13.22 14.66
C LEU A 333 17.69 11.94 14.40
N TYR A 334 18.57 11.98 13.43
CA TYR A 334 19.48 10.85 13.14
C TYR A 334 20.44 10.64 14.34
N PRO A 335 20.69 9.40 14.79
CA PRO A 335 20.24 8.13 14.23
C PRO A 335 18.95 7.56 14.85
N ILE A 336 18.27 8.29 15.73
CA ILE A 336 17.14 7.80 16.53
C ILE A 336 15.99 7.30 15.65
N ILE A 337 15.54 8.10 14.67
CA ILE A 337 14.42 7.75 13.78
C ILE A 337 14.72 6.50 12.96
N PRO A 338 15.89 6.36 12.29
CA PRO A 338 16.26 5.11 11.63
C PRO A 338 16.30 3.89 12.58
N ILE A 339 16.80 4.05 13.80
CA ILE A 339 16.84 2.95 14.78
C ILE A 339 15.42 2.51 15.16
N ILE A 340 14.50 3.44 15.42
CA ILE A 340 13.09 3.11 15.69
C ILE A 340 12.47 2.37 14.50
N ALA A 341 12.73 2.80 13.27
CA ALA A 341 12.26 2.14 12.06
C ALA A 341 12.81 0.71 11.92
N ILE A 342 14.10 0.50 12.22
CA ILE A 342 14.74 -0.82 12.18
C ILE A 342 14.15 -1.75 13.25
N VAL A 343 14.08 -1.30 14.50
CA VAL A 343 13.53 -2.11 15.61
C VAL A 343 12.08 -2.49 15.32
N GLY A 344 11.28 -1.52 14.87
CA GLY A 344 9.90 -1.79 14.50
C GLY A 344 9.78 -2.73 13.30
N GLY A 345 10.65 -2.60 12.30
CA GLY A 345 10.67 -3.50 11.14
C GLY A 345 11.05 -4.94 11.53
N VAL A 346 12.05 -5.11 12.39
CA VAL A 346 12.40 -6.45 12.94
C VAL A 346 11.24 -7.03 13.75
N PHE A 347 10.58 -6.21 14.57
CA PHE A 347 9.41 -6.65 15.34
C PHE A 347 8.29 -7.15 14.42
N VAL A 348 7.98 -6.44 13.33
CA VAL A 348 6.96 -6.87 12.37
C VAL A 348 7.32 -8.22 11.76
N VAL A 349 8.55 -8.38 11.26
CA VAL A 349 9.01 -9.64 10.63
C VAL A 349 8.95 -10.83 11.60
N VAL A 350 9.18 -10.61 12.89
CA VAL A 350 9.14 -11.68 13.90
C VAL A 350 7.71 -11.98 14.35
N SER A 351 6.79 -11.01 14.23
CA SER A 351 5.39 -11.13 14.66
C SER A 351 4.45 -11.65 13.58
N THR A 352 4.91 -11.69 12.30
CA THR A 352 4.17 -12.24 11.17
C THR A 352 4.53 -13.70 10.94
#